data_e097d5e9bbe19da3a006edcabf416547
#
_entry.id   e097d5e9bbe19da3a006edcabf416547
#
_cell.length_a   1.000
_cell.length_b   1.000
_cell.length_c   1.000
_cell.angle_alpha   90.00
_cell.angle_beta   90.00
_cell.angle_gamma   90.00
#
_symmetry.space_group_name_H-M   'P 1'
#
loop_
_entity.id
_entity.type
_entity.pdbx_description
1 polymer ?
#
loop_
_entity_poly.entity_id
_entity_poly.type
_entity_poly.pdbx_seq_one_letter_code
_entity_poly.pdbx_strand_id
1 'polypeptide(L)'
;NHPNEIDQETQIFLGKAKKAGVTLLNQTVLLKSINDDANTLASLNEKLWQAGVLPYYLHVLDKVAGASHFYISDEQAVALYWELLAKCAGYLVPKLVRELPNKPFKTPIDLYNH
;
A
#
# COMPACT_ATOMS: atom_id res chain seq x y z
N ASN A 1 -4.09 -2.28 -5.95
CA ASN A 1 -4.63 -2.15 -4.58
C ASN A 1 -5.08 -3.48 -3.97
N HIS A 2 -5.19 -4.51 -4.79
CA HIS A 2 -5.58 -5.85 -4.37
C HIS A 2 -4.74 -6.89 -5.09
N PRO A 3 -4.42 -8.07 -4.47
CA PRO A 3 -3.63 -9.11 -5.13
C PRO A 3 -4.18 -9.57 -6.48
N ASN A 4 -5.50 -9.55 -6.65
CA ASN A 4 -6.14 -9.98 -7.89
C ASN A 4 -5.87 -9.05 -9.08
N GLU A 5 -5.32 -7.87 -8.84
CA GLU A 5 -4.90 -6.94 -9.91
C GLU A 5 -3.59 -7.39 -10.57
N ILE A 6 -2.86 -8.31 -9.94
CA ILE A 6 -1.58 -8.80 -10.45
C ILE A 6 -1.83 -10.07 -11.25
N ASP A 7 -2.24 -9.92 -12.50
CA ASP A 7 -2.47 -11.03 -13.40
C ASP A 7 -1.18 -11.50 -14.10
N GLN A 8 -1.29 -12.56 -14.89
CA GLN A 8 -0.13 -13.14 -15.57
C GLN A 8 0.52 -12.19 -16.57
N GLU A 9 -0.26 -11.43 -17.32
CA GLU A 9 0.28 -10.46 -18.28
C GLU A 9 1.04 -9.34 -17.58
N THR A 10 0.47 -8.83 -16.48
CA THR A 10 1.11 -7.83 -15.65
C THR A 10 2.43 -8.35 -15.09
N GLN A 11 2.45 -9.60 -14.60
CA GLN A 11 3.67 -10.22 -14.08
C GLN A 11 4.75 -10.35 -15.15
N ILE A 12 4.39 -10.72 -16.37
CA ILE A 12 5.33 -10.83 -17.49
C ILE A 12 5.92 -9.46 -17.81
N PHE A 13 5.08 -8.44 -17.92
CA PHE A 13 5.53 -7.07 -18.18
C PHE A 13 6.49 -6.56 -17.11
N LEU A 14 6.13 -6.75 -15.85
CA LEU A 14 6.96 -6.32 -14.71
C LEU A 14 8.28 -7.07 -14.65
N GLY A 15 8.26 -8.36 -15.00
CA GLY A 15 9.47 -9.17 -15.09
C GLY A 15 10.44 -8.66 -16.16
N LYS A 16 9.92 -8.22 -17.30
CA LYS A 16 10.74 -7.61 -18.38
C LYS A 16 11.36 -6.30 -17.90
N ALA A 17 10.61 -5.46 -17.19
CA ALA A 17 11.13 -4.22 -16.63
C ALA A 17 12.26 -4.50 -15.64
N LYS A 18 12.11 -5.51 -14.79
CA LYS A 18 13.14 -5.92 -13.82
C LYS A 18 14.41 -6.36 -14.53
N LYS A 19 14.31 -7.17 -15.57
CA LYS A 19 15.47 -7.62 -16.37
C LYS A 19 16.19 -6.46 -17.04
N ALA A 20 15.48 -5.40 -17.39
CA ALA A 20 16.06 -4.19 -17.96
C ALA A 20 16.73 -3.27 -16.91
N GLY A 21 16.77 -3.67 -15.65
CA GLY A 21 17.38 -2.90 -14.58
C GLY A 21 16.52 -1.77 -14.03
N VAL A 22 15.21 -1.79 -14.33
CA VAL A 22 14.28 -0.79 -13.86
C VAL A 22 13.76 -1.16 -12.47
N THR A 23 13.85 -0.23 -11.52
CA THR A 23 13.23 -0.38 -10.19
C THR A 23 11.82 0.20 -10.23
N LEU A 24 10.82 -0.64 -9.94
CA LEU A 24 9.43 -0.23 -9.92
C LEU A 24 8.95 -0.10 -8.48
N LEU A 25 8.23 0.98 -8.20
CA LEU A 25 7.67 1.26 -6.87
C LEU A 25 6.15 1.28 -6.96
N ASN A 26 5.50 0.71 -5.94
CA ASN A 26 4.05 0.66 -5.88
C ASN A 26 3.50 1.61 -4.83
N GLN A 27 2.37 2.22 -5.14
CA GLN A 27 1.57 3.02 -4.21
C GLN A 27 0.19 2.39 -4.12
N THR A 28 -0.18 1.91 -2.94
CA THR A 28 -1.50 1.32 -2.68
C THR A 28 -2.34 2.28 -1.87
N VAL A 29 -3.62 2.39 -2.22
CA VAL A 29 -4.59 3.16 -1.44
C VAL A 29 -5.35 2.21 -0.52
N LEU A 30 -5.38 2.53 0.78
CA LEU A 30 -6.11 1.74 1.77
C LEU A 30 -7.59 2.07 1.69
N LEU A 31 -8.41 1.07 1.38
CA LEU A 31 -9.84 1.23 1.10
C LEU A 31 -10.65 0.29 1.98
N LYS A 32 -11.60 0.85 2.73
CA LYS A 32 -12.50 0.07 3.57
C LYS A 32 -13.26 -0.97 2.75
N SER A 33 -13.34 -2.18 3.27
CA SER A 33 -14.03 -3.33 2.68
C SER A 33 -13.41 -3.87 1.38
N ILE A 34 -12.30 -3.29 0.92
CA ILE A 34 -11.59 -3.77 -0.26
C ILE A 34 -10.26 -4.41 0.12
N ASN A 35 -9.41 -3.68 0.85
CA ASN A 35 -8.08 -4.16 1.23
C ASN A 35 -7.70 -3.83 2.67
N ASP A 36 -8.66 -3.52 3.52
CA ASP A 36 -8.47 -3.16 4.93
C ASP A 36 -8.25 -4.39 5.82
N ASP A 37 -7.45 -5.32 5.35
CA ASP A 37 -7.10 -6.56 6.03
C ASP A 37 -5.61 -6.81 5.85
N ALA A 38 -4.93 -7.10 6.96
CA ALA A 38 -3.48 -7.30 6.96
C ALA A 38 -3.06 -8.47 6.08
N ASN A 39 -3.85 -9.55 6.03
CA ASN A 39 -3.55 -10.70 5.17
C ASN A 39 -3.63 -10.34 3.69
N THR A 40 -4.63 -9.54 3.29
CA THR A 40 -4.78 -9.07 1.91
C THR A 40 -3.61 -8.18 1.50
N LEU A 41 -3.23 -7.23 2.36
CA LEU A 41 -2.10 -6.33 2.09
C LEU A 41 -0.78 -7.09 2.04
N ALA A 42 -0.57 -8.06 2.94
CA ALA A 42 0.63 -8.89 2.93
C ALA A 42 0.73 -9.70 1.65
N SER A 43 -0.39 -10.28 1.20
CA SER A 43 -0.45 -11.04 -0.06
C SER A 43 -0.15 -10.15 -1.27
N LEU A 44 -0.70 -8.93 -1.30
CA LEU A 44 -0.40 -7.96 -2.36
C LEU A 44 1.09 -7.63 -2.38
N ASN A 45 1.68 -7.35 -1.23
CA ASN A 45 3.08 -6.97 -1.14
C ASN A 45 4.01 -8.10 -1.62
N GLU A 46 3.70 -9.36 -1.26
CA GLU A 46 4.47 -10.49 -1.74
C GLU A 46 4.36 -10.68 -3.26
N LYS A 47 3.16 -10.55 -3.82
CA LYS A 47 2.96 -10.65 -5.26
C LYS A 47 3.69 -9.55 -6.01
N LEU A 48 3.67 -8.32 -5.49
CA LEU A 48 4.42 -7.20 -6.05
C LEU A 48 5.92 -7.49 -6.04
N TRP A 49 6.44 -7.96 -4.92
CA TRP A 49 7.86 -8.29 -4.79
C TRP A 49 8.27 -9.38 -5.77
N GLN A 50 7.48 -10.45 -5.90
CA GLN A 50 7.74 -11.52 -6.84
C GLN A 50 7.74 -11.03 -8.29
N ALA A 51 6.92 -10.04 -8.59
CA ALA A 51 6.84 -9.41 -9.91
C ALA A 51 7.92 -8.35 -10.15
N GLY A 52 8.80 -8.09 -9.16
CA GLY A 52 9.87 -7.10 -9.28
C GLY A 52 9.45 -5.68 -8.93
N VAL A 53 8.34 -5.51 -8.21
CA VAL A 53 7.83 -4.21 -7.77
C VAL A 53 7.98 -4.10 -6.26
N LEU A 54 8.59 -3.01 -5.79
CA LEU A 54 8.76 -2.76 -4.37
C LEU A 54 7.54 -2.02 -3.80
N PRO A 55 6.86 -2.55 -2.77
CA PRO A 55 5.85 -1.77 -2.05
C PRO A 55 6.52 -0.55 -1.40
N TYR A 56 6.00 0.65 -1.66
CA TYR A 56 6.65 1.87 -1.21
C TYR A 56 5.76 2.75 -0.35
N TYR A 57 4.54 3.02 -0.79
CA TYR A 57 3.57 3.81 -0.04
C TYR A 57 2.24 3.09 0.13
N LEU A 58 1.67 3.20 1.33
CA LEU A 58 0.30 2.85 1.63
C LEU A 58 -0.41 4.15 2.02
N HIS A 59 -1.31 4.62 1.15
CA HIS A 59 -2.01 5.87 1.31
C HIS A 59 -3.31 5.68 2.08
N VAL A 60 -3.56 6.56 3.06
CA VAL A 60 -4.86 6.67 3.70
C VAL A 60 -5.65 7.76 2.97
N LEU A 61 -6.90 7.45 2.60
CA LEU A 61 -7.77 8.41 1.94
C LEU A 61 -8.02 9.65 2.81
N ASP A 62 -8.02 10.81 2.17
CA ASP A 62 -8.50 12.03 2.79
C ASP A 62 -10.03 11.96 2.89
N LYS A 63 -10.58 12.23 4.08
CA LYS A 63 -12.02 12.22 4.34
C LYS A 63 -12.78 13.20 3.45
N VAL A 64 -12.14 14.26 2.99
CA VAL A 64 -12.75 15.33 2.19
C VAL A 64 -12.79 14.98 0.69
N ALA A 65 -12.13 13.92 0.26
CA ALA A 65 -11.98 13.60 -1.17
C ALA A 65 -13.20 12.89 -1.79
N GLY A 66 -14.33 12.84 -1.11
CA GLY A 66 -15.60 12.36 -1.69
C GLY A 66 -15.80 10.85 -1.75
N ALA A 67 -14.87 10.06 -1.24
CA ALA A 67 -14.95 8.59 -1.25
C ALA A 67 -15.29 8.04 0.14
N SER A 68 -16.30 8.62 0.79
CA SER A 68 -16.60 8.38 2.21
C SER A 68 -16.90 6.93 2.59
N HIS A 69 -17.45 6.12 1.68
CA HIS A 69 -17.69 4.69 1.98
C HIS A 69 -16.43 3.86 2.05
N PHE A 70 -15.33 4.34 1.51
CA PHE A 70 -14.04 3.64 1.53
C PHE A 70 -13.09 4.23 2.56
N TYR A 71 -13.53 5.24 3.30
CA TYR A 71 -12.69 5.92 4.28
C TYR A 71 -12.42 5.03 5.49
N ILE A 72 -11.17 5.04 5.92
CA ILE A 72 -10.71 4.38 7.16
C ILE A 72 -10.11 5.47 8.04
N SER A 73 -10.44 5.47 9.34
CA SER A 73 -9.86 6.42 10.28
C SER A 73 -8.36 6.17 10.44
N ASP A 74 -7.62 7.18 10.87
CA ASP A 74 -6.20 7.04 11.16
C ASP A 74 -5.94 5.97 12.21
N GLU A 75 -6.78 5.89 13.23
CA GLU A 75 -6.66 4.88 14.30
C GLU A 75 -6.77 3.47 13.74
N GLN A 76 -7.74 3.23 12.86
CA GLN A 76 -7.91 1.93 12.20
C GLN A 76 -6.76 1.62 11.27
N ALA A 77 -6.29 2.62 10.52
CA ALA A 77 -5.17 2.47 9.60
C ALA A 77 -3.88 2.12 10.37
N VAL A 78 -3.62 2.78 11.48
CA VAL A 78 -2.46 2.51 12.32
C VAL A 78 -2.52 1.11 12.92
N ALA A 79 -3.67 0.69 13.45
CA ALA A 79 -3.85 -0.65 14.00
C ALA A 79 -3.60 -1.72 12.92
N LEU A 80 -4.14 -1.53 11.73
CA LEU A 80 -3.92 -2.41 10.58
C LEU A 80 -2.44 -2.46 10.17
N TYR A 81 -1.78 -1.32 10.19
CA TYR A 81 -0.36 -1.21 9.84
C TYR A 81 0.51 -1.98 10.82
N TRP A 82 0.23 -1.93 12.13
CA TRP A 82 0.94 -2.74 13.11
C TRP A 82 0.78 -4.24 12.86
N GLU A 83 -0.43 -4.67 12.47
CA GLU A 83 -0.66 -6.07 12.09
C GLU A 83 0.15 -6.44 10.85
N LEU A 84 0.22 -5.54 9.87
CA LEU A 84 1.00 -5.75 8.66
C LEU A 84 2.50 -5.87 8.97
N LEU A 85 3.02 -5.03 9.84
CA LEU A 85 4.41 -5.09 10.29
C LEU A 85 4.74 -6.45 10.93
N ALA A 86 3.79 -7.03 11.67
CA ALA A 86 3.98 -8.34 12.30
C ALA A 86 3.95 -9.51 11.31
N LYS A 87 3.34 -9.33 10.14
CA LYS A 87 3.14 -10.39 9.14
C LYS A 87 4.16 -10.38 8.00
N CYS A 88 4.76 -9.23 7.71
CA CYS A 88 5.65 -9.06 6.56
C CYS A 88 7.09 -8.85 6.96
N ALA A 89 8.02 -9.28 6.09
CA ALA A 89 9.41 -8.85 6.20
C ALA A 89 9.48 -7.31 6.06
N GLY A 90 10.38 -6.67 6.81
CA GLY A 90 10.42 -5.21 6.89
C GLY A 90 10.54 -4.50 5.54
N TYR A 91 11.28 -5.08 4.58
CA TYR A 91 11.43 -4.49 3.24
C TYR A 91 10.17 -4.61 2.38
N LEU A 92 9.17 -5.40 2.79
CA LEU A 92 7.88 -5.54 2.10
C LEU A 92 6.79 -4.65 2.72
N VAL A 93 7.11 -3.87 3.73
CA VAL A 93 6.14 -3.00 4.39
C VAL A 93 6.28 -1.59 3.86
N PRO A 94 5.25 -1.08 3.13
CA PRO A 94 5.27 0.29 2.63
C PRO A 94 5.15 1.31 3.76
N LYS A 95 5.49 2.56 3.47
CA LYS A 95 5.31 3.67 4.42
C LYS A 95 3.85 4.09 4.46
N LEU A 96 3.28 4.20 5.65
CA LEU A 96 1.92 4.67 5.84
C LEU A 96 1.89 6.19 5.77
N VAL A 97 1.20 6.74 4.78
CA VAL A 97 1.22 8.18 4.48
C VAL A 97 -0.18 8.71 4.12
N ARG A 98 -0.31 10.02 4.17
CA ARG A 98 -1.48 10.75 3.67
C ARG A 98 -1.00 11.90 2.79
N GLU A 99 -1.70 12.14 1.67
CA GLU A 99 -1.53 13.36 0.88
C GLU A 99 -2.51 14.39 1.38
N LEU A 100 -1.99 15.52 1.87
CA LEU A 100 -2.82 16.66 2.28
C LEU A 100 -2.98 17.61 1.09
N PRO A 101 -4.18 18.20 0.89
CA PRO A 101 -4.47 19.02 -0.31
C PRO A 101 -3.51 20.19 -0.51
N ASN A 102 -2.98 20.77 0.57
CA ASN A 102 -2.13 21.95 0.53
C ASN A 102 -0.65 21.65 0.73
N LYS A 103 -0.25 20.36 0.66
CA LYS A 103 1.13 19.94 0.85
C LYS A 103 1.68 19.34 -0.44
N PRO A 104 2.86 19.74 -0.90
CA PRO A 104 3.47 19.18 -2.10
C PRO A 104 4.13 17.82 -1.86
N PHE A 105 4.06 17.28 -0.67
CA PHE A 105 4.69 16.02 -0.27
C PHE A 105 3.71 15.14 0.51
N LYS A 106 4.03 13.85 0.58
CA LYS A 106 3.28 12.89 1.39
C LYS A 106 3.63 13.06 2.86
N THR A 107 2.62 13.09 3.70
CA THR A 107 2.79 13.28 5.15
C THR A 107 2.77 11.91 5.85
N PRO A 108 3.85 11.49 6.53
CA PRO A 108 3.83 10.26 7.31
C PRO A 108 2.78 10.32 8.41
N ILE A 109 2.14 9.19 8.67
CA ILE A 109 1.17 9.08 9.77
C ILE A 109 1.92 8.64 11.02
N ASP A 110 1.68 9.34 12.14
CA ASP A 110 2.29 9.01 13.43
C ASP A 110 1.67 7.70 13.96
N LEU A 111 2.52 6.71 14.20
CA LEU A 111 2.11 5.38 14.66
C LEU A 111 1.91 5.32 16.17
N TYR A 112 2.37 6.29 16.93
CA TYR A 112 2.46 6.21 18.39
C TYR A 112 1.43 7.07 19.13
N ASN A 113 0.81 8.03 18.47
CA ASN A 113 -0.12 8.97 19.07
C ASN A 113 -1.59 8.70 18.71
N HIS A 114 -1.92 7.46 18.44
CA HIS A 114 -3.28 7.06 18.08
C HIS A 114 -3.84 5.99 19.00
#